data_19b1ddc884b388cc85ce527ea48a25fd
#
_entry.id   19b1ddc884b388cc85ce527ea48a25fd
#
_cell.length_a   1.000
_cell.length_b   1.000
_cell.length_c   1.000
_cell.angle_alpha   90.00
_cell.angle_beta   90.00
_cell.angle_gamma   90.00
#
_symmetry.space_group_name_H-M   'P 1'
#
loop_
_entity.id
_entity.type
_entity.pdbx_description
1 polymer ?
#
loop_
_entity_poly.entity_id
_entity_poly.type
_entity_poly.pdbx_seq_one_letter_code
_entity_poly.pdbx_strand_id
1 'polypeptide(L)'
;LYTNNIQDAYYRTLFDIQKGVKLGFNVAEMPDETIQEILKNNWSGEHYSKRIWNNSKVFASKLEDTLISGIMAGHSVKKIAKELEEYTSYGKFATERLTRTETTYMCNMAEIESYKECGIDKYIFLATLDLRTSKQCRQHDGKIYKVSEAKPGVNLPPLHAYCRSTTIADMDSEGLENLSRRARDPVTGKTYIVPGDMNYEEWHKKF
;
A
#
# COMPACT_ATOMS: atom_id res chain seq x y z
N LEU A 1 17.92 -9.29 -1.63
CA LEU A 1 16.76 -9.55 -2.52
C LEU A 1 15.49 -8.86 -2.03
N TYR A 2 15.26 -8.72 -0.74
CA TYR A 2 14.14 -7.98 -0.09
C TYR A 2 14.13 -6.50 -0.44
N THR A 3 15.29 -5.99 -0.57
CA THR A 3 15.67 -4.64 -0.88
C THR A 3 14.91 -4.12 -2.10
N ASN A 4 14.73 -4.95 -3.14
CA ASN A 4 14.35 -4.44 -4.47
C ASN A 4 12.89 -3.99 -4.60
N ASN A 5 11.92 -4.52 -3.82
CA ASN A 5 10.52 -4.09 -3.98
C ASN A 5 10.11 -2.95 -3.07
N ILE A 6 10.57 -2.97 -1.84
CA ILE A 6 10.47 -1.80 -0.98
C ILE A 6 11.25 -0.68 -1.66
N GLN A 7 12.44 -0.98 -2.20
CA GLN A 7 13.21 -0.05 -3.01
C GLN A 7 12.50 0.32 -4.31
N ASP A 8 11.88 -0.59 -5.04
CA ASP A 8 11.16 -0.29 -6.27
C ASP A 8 9.96 0.64 -6.02
N ALA A 9 9.16 0.38 -4.96
CA ALA A 9 8.11 1.27 -4.53
C ALA A 9 8.67 2.64 -4.08
N TYR A 10 9.74 2.63 -3.31
CA TYR A 10 10.46 3.82 -2.86
C TYR A 10 10.97 4.65 -4.03
N TYR A 11 11.71 4.06 -4.98
CA TYR A 11 12.26 4.79 -6.11
C TYR A 11 11.20 5.24 -7.12
N ARG A 12 10.13 4.48 -7.32
CA ARG A 12 9.00 4.92 -8.16
C ARG A 12 8.33 6.15 -7.56
N THR A 13 8.08 6.14 -6.26
CA THR A 13 7.50 7.28 -5.57
C THR A 13 8.41 8.51 -5.65
N LEU A 14 9.72 8.33 -5.43
CA LEU A 14 10.71 9.40 -5.61
C LEU A 14 10.73 9.95 -7.03
N PHE A 15 10.69 9.08 -8.04
CA PHE A 15 10.65 9.49 -9.43
C PHE A 15 9.38 10.29 -9.76
N ASP A 16 8.23 9.85 -9.27
CA ASP A 16 6.96 10.53 -9.49
C ASP A 16 6.94 11.91 -8.78
N ILE A 17 7.51 12.01 -7.58
CA ILE A 17 7.68 13.29 -6.88
C ILE A 17 8.61 14.22 -7.67
N GLN A 18 9.80 13.76 -8.07
CA GLN A 18 10.76 14.56 -8.86
C GLN A 18 10.14 15.06 -10.15
N LYS A 19 9.38 14.20 -10.83
CA LYS A 19 8.65 14.58 -12.05
C LYS A 19 7.56 15.63 -11.76
N GLY A 20 6.86 15.50 -10.64
CA GLY A 20 5.82 16.46 -10.21
C GLY A 20 6.41 17.84 -9.93
N VAL A 21 7.50 17.90 -9.18
CA VAL A 21 8.18 19.18 -8.83
C VAL A 21 9.12 19.68 -9.93
N LYS A 22 9.35 18.91 -10.98
CA LYS A 22 10.27 19.22 -12.10
C LYS A 22 11.73 19.50 -11.64
N LEU A 23 12.12 18.96 -10.50
CA LEU A 23 13.45 19.08 -9.92
C LEU A 23 14.04 17.67 -9.75
N GLY A 24 15.24 17.46 -10.29
CA GLY A 24 16.04 16.29 -9.98
C GLY A 24 16.89 16.57 -8.73
N PHE A 25 16.83 15.69 -7.76
CA PHE A 25 17.74 15.70 -6.61
C PHE A 25 18.34 14.31 -6.42
N ASN A 26 19.53 14.29 -5.83
CA ASN A 26 20.18 13.03 -5.48
C ASN A 26 19.38 12.37 -4.35
N VAL A 27 19.01 11.14 -4.57
CA VAL A 27 18.26 10.34 -3.61
C VAL A 27 19.21 9.30 -3.02
N ALA A 28 19.23 9.21 -1.70
CA ALA A 28 19.94 8.15 -1.01
C ALA A 28 19.26 6.80 -1.24
N GLU A 29 20.05 5.74 -1.25
CA GLU A 29 19.51 4.39 -1.19
C GLU A 29 18.81 4.19 0.16
N MET A 30 17.63 3.54 0.17
CA MET A 30 16.95 3.24 1.43
C MET A 30 17.86 2.34 2.28
N PRO A 31 18.19 2.74 3.53
CA PRO A 31 19.07 1.95 4.39
C PRO A 31 18.50 0.56 4.65
N ASP A 32 19.34 -0.46 4.65
CA ASP A 32 18.94 -1.84 4.94
C ASP A 32 18.26 -1.96 6.31
N GLU A 33 18.68 -1.18 7.29
CA GLU A 33 18.05 -1.11 8.62
C GLU A 33 16.60 -0.67 8.51
N THR A 34 16.28 0.36 7.73
CA THR A 34 14.90 0.83 7.51
C THR A 34 14.04 -0.24 6.85
N ILE A 35 14.58 -0.96 5.87
CA ILE A 35 13.90 -2.09 5.25
C ILE A 35 13.60 -3.18 6.28
N GLN A 36 14.59 -3.51 7.12
CA GLN A 36 14.42 -4.52 8.17
C GLN A 36 13.39 -4.08 9.23
N GLU A 37 13.33 -2.80 9.57
CA GLU A 37 12.31 -2.26 10.48
C GLU A 37 10.91 -2.38 9.90
N ILE A 38 10.72 -2.02 8.63
CA ILE A 38 9.44 -2.18 7.92
C ILE A 38 9.01 -3.65 7.96
N LEU A 39 9.92 -4.58 7.66
CA LEU A 39 9.63 -6.01 7.61
C LEU A 39 9.33 -6.62 8.98
N LYS A 40 9.99 -6.14 10.04
CA LYS A 40 9.83 -6.67 11.42
C LYS A 40 8.68 -6.03 12.18
N ASN A 41 8.13 -4.93 11.70
CA ASN A 41 7.10 -4.19 12.41
C ASN A 41 5.77 -4.95 12.43
N ASN A 42 5.31 -5.30 13.62
CA ASN A 42 4.03 -5.95 13.84
C ASN A 42 2.89 -4.91 13.87
N TRP A 43 2.57 -4.32 12.74
CA TRP A 43 1.64 -3.20 12.58
C TRP A 43 0.17 -3.54 12.82
N SER A 44 -0.22 -4.80 12.65
CA SER A 44 -1.64 -5.20 12.60
C SER A 44 -2.27 -5.48 13.96
N GLY A 45 -1.51 -5.30 15.07
CA GLY A 45 -2.01 -5.52 16.42
C GLY A 45 -2.42 -6.97 16.73
N GLU A 46 -3.03 -7.21 17.88
CA GLU A 46 -3.31 -8.56 18.40
C GLU A 46 -4.23 -9.43 17.55
N HIS A 47 -5.05 -8.85 16.68
CA HIS A 47 -6.10 -9.60 16.01
C HIS A 47 -5.67 -10.34 14.74
N TYR A 48 -4.61 -9.93 14.06
CA TYR A 48 -4.26 -10.49 12.77
C TYR A 48 -2.91 -11.20 12.77
N SER A 49 -1.85 -10.49 13.12
CA SER A 49 -0.50 -11.06 13.10
C SER A 49 -0.28 -12.08 14.21
N LYS A 50 -0.77 -11.87 15.43
CA LYS A 50 -0.59 -12.82 16.54
C LYS A 50 -1.14 -14.21 16.24
N ARG A 51 -2.28 -14.32 15.54
CA ARG A 51 -2.83 -15.64 15.16
C ARG A 51 -2.00 -16.34 14.09
N ILE A 52 -1.36 -15.59 13.21
CA ILE A 52 -0.53 -16.13 12.13
C ILE A 52 0.90 -16.36 12.62
N TRP A 53 1.48 -15.41 13.34
CA TRP A 53 2.84 -15.47 13.85
C TRP A 53 3.01 -16.42 15.04
N ASN A 54 1.99 -16.61 15.88
CA ASN A 54 2.04 -17.55 17.01
C ASN A 54 1.91 -19.04 16.59
N ASN A 55 1.43 -19.34 15.39
CA ASN A 55 1.18 -20.72 15.01
C ASN A 55 2.32 -21.42 14.25
N SER A 56 3.31 -20.69 13.73
CA SER A 56 4.52 -21.28 13.15
C SER A 56 5.58 -20.25 12.78
N LYS A 57 6.73 -20.30 13.44
CA LYS A 57 7.93 -19.55 13.01
C LYS A 57 8.35 -19.91 11.59
N VAL A 58 8.12 -21.16 11.20
CA VAL A 58 8.41 -21.68 9.85
C VAL A 58 7.50 -21.01 8.81
N PHE A 59 6.21 -20.85 9.10
CA PHE A 59 5.29 -20.17 8.18
C PHE A 59 5.61 -18.68 8.04
N ALA A 60 5.99 -18.03 9.15
CA ALA A 60 6.39 -16.62 9.11
C ALA A 60 7.62 -16.39 8.21
N SER A 61 8.67 -17.19 8.37
CA SER A 61 9.85 -17.14 7.50
C SER A 61 9.49 -17.43 6.04
N LYS A 62 8.65 -18.46 5.81
CA LYS A 62 8.24 -18.83 4.47
C LYS A 62 7.34 -17.79 3.80
N LEU A 63 6.45 -17.14 4.57
CA LEU A 63 5.65 -16.02 4.10
C LEU A 63 6.54 -14.88 3.65
N GLU A 64 7.50 -14.52 4.48
CA GLU A 64 8.50 -13.51 4.19
C GLU A 64 9.25 -13.85 2.89
N ASP A 65 9.89 -15.00 2.80
CA ASP A 65 10.66 -15.45 1.62
C ASP A 65 9.81 -15.47 0.34
N THR A 66 8.58 -15.98 0.41
CA THR A 66 7.70 -16.15 -0.75
C THR A 66 7.10 -14.82 -1.21
N LEU A 67 6.73 -13.95 -0.27
CA LEU A 67 6.31 -12.58 -0.60
C LEU A 67 7.38 -11.87 -1.41
N ILE A 68 8.60 -11.95 -0.94
CA ILE A 68 9.72 -11.24 -1.49
C ILE A 68 10.13 -11.79 -2.84
N SER A 69 10.42 -13.08 -2.90
CA SER A 69 10.79 -13.70 -4.17
C SER A 69 9.71 -13.54 -5.22
N GLY A 70 8.44 -13.65 -4.82
CA GLY A 70 7.29 -13.52 -5.71
C GLY A 70 7.09 -12.11 -6.23
N ILE A 71 7.18 -11.11 -5.34
CA ILE A 71 7.09 -9.71 -5.76
C ILE A 71 8.27 -9.34 -6.67
N MET A 72 9.49 -9.76 -6.35
CA MET A 72 10.68 -9.53 -7.19
C MET A 72 10.59 -10.15 -8.58
N ALA A 73 10.00 -11.34 -8.66
CA ALA A 73 9.74 -11.99 -9.93
C ALA A 73 8.55 -11.37 -10.68
N GLY A 74 7.93 -10.29 -10.15
CA GLY A 74 6.75 -9.65 -10.73
C GLY A 74 5.49 -10.55 -10.66
N HIS A 75 5.46 -11.50 -9.73
CA HIS A 75 4.32 -12.39 -9.57
C HIS A 75 3.08 -11.64 -9.06
N SER A 76 1.91 -12.00 -9.58
CA SER A 76 0.66 -11.48 -9.03
C SER A 76 0.44 -11.97 -7.59
N VAL A 77 -0.29 -11.19 -6.78
CA VAL A 77 -0.69 -11.59 -5.41
C VAL A 77 -1.32 -12.99 -5.38
N LYS A 78 -2.11 -13.35 -6.41
CA LYS A 78 -2.71 -14.68 -6.50
C LYS A 78 -1.67 -15.79 -6.69
N LYS A 79 -0.62 -15.56 -7.47
CA LYS A 79 0.45 -16.52 -7.68
C LYS A 79 1.27 -16.70 -6.40
N ILE A 80 1.63 -15.61 -5.73
CA ILE A 80 2.34 -15.65 -4.45
C ILE A 80 1.50 -16.38 -3.39
N ALA A 81 0.20 -16.08 -3.30
CA ALA A 81 -0.70 -16.74 -2.37
C ALA A 81 -0.81 -18.25 -2.64
N LYS A 82 -0.81 -18.67 -3.91
CA LYS A 82 -0.82 -20.09 -4.28
C LYS A 82 0.45 -20.82 -3.85
N GLU A 83 1.59 -20.18 -4.01
CA GLU A 83 2.87 -20.74 -3.54
C GLU A 83 2.91 -20.88 -2.02
N LEU A 84 2.34 -19.90 -1.29
CA LEU A 84 2.22 -19.95 0.17
C LEU A 84 1.21 -20.98 0.66
N GLU A 85 0.18 -21.29 -0.11
CA GLU A 85 -0.86 -22.26 0.25
C GLU A 85 -0.26 -23.66 0.50
N GLU A 86 0.82 -24.02 -0.20
CA GLU A 86 1.52 -25.29 -0.04
C GLU A 86 2.20 -25.43 1.33
N TYR A 87 2.45 -24.31 2.01
CA TYR A 87 3.12 -24.26 3.31
C TYR A 87 2.19 -23.99 4.48
N THR A 88 0.88 -23.92 4.25
CA THR A 88 -0.11 -23.57 5.28
C THR A 88 -1.38 -24.40 5.17
N SER A 89 -1.98 -24.70 6.31
CA SER A 89 -3.32 -25.30 6.40
C SER A 89 -4.46 -24.27 6.33
N TYR A 90 -4.15 -22.99 6.15
CA TYR A 90 -5.17 -21.93 6.21
C TYR A 90 -6.09 -21.85 5.00
N GLY A 91 -5.76 -22.51 3.90
CA GLY A 91 -6.51 -22.51 2.66
C GLY A 91 -6.33 -21.23 1.83
N LYS A 92 -6.64 -21.35 0.56
CA LYS A 92 -6.41 -20.34 -0.48
C LYS A 92 -6.88 -18.93 -0.14
N PHE A 93 -8.10 -18.82 0.40
CA PHE A 93 -8.71 -17.51 0.67
C PHE A 93 -7.97 -16.75 1.79
N ALA A 94 -7.61 -17.45 2.87
CA ALA A 94 -6.89 -16.84 3.98
C ALA A 94 -5.47 -16.44 3.57
N THR A 95 -4.80 -17.27 2.77
CA THR A 95 -3.46 -17.01 2.27
C THR A 95 -3.44 -15.82 1.31
N GLU A 96 -4.41 -15.73 0.38
CA GLU A 96 -4.53 -14.57 -0.51
C GLU A 96 -4.82 -13.29 0.27
N ARG A 97 -5.66 -13.37 1.31
CA ARG A 97 -5.98 -12.23 2.16
C ARG A 97 -4.74 -11.71 2.89
N LEU A 98 -3.95 -12.61 3.46
CA LEU A 98 -2.72 -12.27 4.15
C LEU A 98 -1.71 -11.63 3.18
N THR A 99 -1.40 -12.31 2.08
CA THR A 99 -0.46 -11.84 1.06
C THR A 99 -0.79 -10.43 0.58
N ARG A 100 -2.06 -10.18 0.26
CA ARG A 100 -2.50 -8.85 -0.17
C ARG A 100 -2.32 -7.80 0.90
N THR A 101 -2.64 -8.14 2.15
CA THR A 101 -2.58 -7.19 3.26
C THR A 101 -1.14 -6.79 3.55
N GLU A 102 -0.23 -7.75 3.61
CA GLU A 102 1.20 -7.51 3.86
C GLU A 102 1.86 -6.78 2.68
N THR A 103 1.51 -7.11 1.44
CA THR A 103 1.98 -6.36 0.26
C THR A 103 1.55 -4.90 0.34
N THR A 104 0.27 -4.63 0.69
CA THR A 104 -0.22 -3.25 0.86
C THR A 104 0.53 -2.52 1.97
N TYR A 105 0.80 -3.19 3.08
CA TYR A 105 1.59 -2.63 4.18
C TYR A 105 3.00 -2.23 3.72
N MET A 106 3.74 -3.17 3.11
CA MET A 106 5.12 -2.92 2.67
C MET A 106 5.22 -1.78 1.66
N CYS A 107 4.30 -1.73 0.67
CA CYS A 107 4.29 -0.66 -0.32
C CYS A 107 4.03 0.72 0.31
N ASN A 108 3.02 0.82 1.19
CA ASN A 108 2.71 2.11 1.82
C ASN A 108 3.79 2.58 2.80
N MET A 109 4.46 1.67 3.50
CA MET A 109 5.62 2.04 4.33
C MET A 109 6.78 2.56 3.48
N ALA A 110 7.06 1.92 2.34
CA ALA A 110 8.07 2.39 1.40
C ALA A 110 7.74 3.78 0.83
N GLU A 111 6.46 4.04 0.53
CA GLU A 111 5.98 5.37 0.12
C GLU A 111 6.23 6.43 1.21
N ILE A 112 5.94 6.12 2.47
CA ILE A 112 6.20 7.03 3.60
C ILE A 112 7.69 7.34 3.75
N GLU A 113 8.58 6.35 3.62
CA GLU A 113 10.03 6.61 3.66
C GLU A 113 10.47 7.48 2.48
N SER A 114 9.88 7.28 1.29
CA SER A 114 10.12 8.15 0.13
C SER A 114 9.70 9.60 0.39
N TYR A 115 8.55 9.79 1.05
CA TYR A 115 8.08 11.15 1.40
C TYR A 115 9.04 11.83 2.38
N LYS A 116 9.53 11.11 3.39
CA LYS A 116 10.54 11.64 4.34
C LYS A 116 11.82 12.07 3.62
N GLU A 117 12.34 11.21 2.74
CA GLU A 117 13.56 11.48 1.97
C GLU A 117 13.41 12.72 1.06
N CYS A 118 12.23 12.91 0.48
CA CYS A 118 11.90 14.06 -0.35
C CYS A 118 11.55 15.33 0.44
N GLY A 119 11.52 15.30 1.77
CA GLY A 119 11.07 16.43 2.59
C GLY A 119 9.59 16.74 2.44
N ILE A 120 8.77 15.75 2.08
CA ILE A 120 7.32 15.88 1.99
C ILE A 120 6.72 15.74 3.39
N ASP A 121 6.06 16.79 3.86
CA ASP A 121 5.49 16.81 5.21
C ASP A 121 4.14 16.15 5.33
N LYS A 122 3.38 16.05 4.23
CA LYS A 122 2.00 15.59 4.23
C LYS A 122 1.73 14.60 3.09
N TYR A 123 0.72 13.75 3.31
CA TYR A 123 0.21 12.85 2.28
C TYR A 123 -1.32 12.83 2.28
N ILE A 124 -1.88 12.46 1.15
CA ILE A 124 -3.31 12.30 0.95
C ILE A 124 -3.63 10.81 0.91
N PHE A 125 -4.62 10.39 1.71
CA PHE A 125 -5.13 9.03 1.68
C PHE A 125 -6.06 8.81 0.48
N LEU A 126 -5.80 7.79 -0.33
CA LEU A 126 -6.61 7.45 -1.50
C LEU A 126 -7.26 6.06 -1.33
N ALA A 127 -8.58 6.05 -1.19
CA ALA A 127 -9.34 4.81 -1.23
C ALA A 127 -9.61 4.38 -2.67
N THR A 128 -9.77 3.09 -2.90
CA THR A 128 -10.23 2.60 -4.21
C THR A 128 -11.67 3.03 -4.47
N LEU A 129 -11.97 3.62 -5.62
CA LEU A 129 -13.33 4.02 -6.01
C LEU A 129 -14.10 2.82 -6.58
N ASP A 130 -14.62 1.98 -5.70
CA ASP A 130 -15.56 0.89 -6.02
C ASP A 130 -16.48 0.56 -4.83
N LEU A 131 -17.58 -0.17 -5.08
CA LEU A 131 -18.55 -0.51 -4.04
C LEU A 131 -18.02 -1.46 -2.96
N ARG A 132 -16.89 -2.14 -3.19
CA ARG A 132 -16.26 -3.05 -2.23
C ARG A 132 -15.35 -2.34 -1.24
N THR A 133 -15.11 -1.05 -1.42
CA THR A 133 -14.31 -0.26 -0.50
C THR A 133 -14.99 -0.16 0.85
N SER A 134 -14.28 -0.47 1.91
CA SER A 134 -14.82 -0.48 3.27
C SER A 134 -15.26 0.92 3.73
N LYS A 135 -16.23 0.97 4.65
CA LYS A 135 -16.66 2.24 5.24
C LYS A 135 -15.49 3.01 5.86
N GLN A 136 -14.58 2.29 6.53
CA GLN A 136 -13.39 2.87 7.14
C GLN A 136 -12.53 3.58 6.08
N CYS A 137 -12.19 2.92 4.96
CA CYS A 137 -11.38 3.54 3.90
C CYS A 137 -12.09 4.72 3.24
N ARG A 138 -13.43 4.63 3.03
CA ARG A 138 -14.21 5.73 2.46
C ARG A 138 -14.13 6.99 3.31
N GLN A 139 -14.13 6.83 4.64
CA GLN A 139 -14.03 7.95 5.59
C GLN A 139 -12.67 8.64 5.59
N HIS A 140 -11.63 7.98 5.11
CA HIS A 140 -10.28 8.52 4.99
C HIS A 140 -9.98 9.10 3.62
N ASP A 141 -10.77 8.75 2.60
CA ASP A 141 -10.52 9.16 1.21
C ASP A 141 -10.45 10.68 1.06
N GLY A 142 -9.37 11.15 0.43
CA GLY A 142 -9.09 12.57 0.23
C GLY A 142 -8.59 13.31 1.48
N LYS A 143 -8.48 12.67 2.65
CA LYS A 143 -7.93 13.31 3.85
C LYS A 143 -6.42 13.44 3.80
N ILE A 144 -5.95 14.57 4.30
CA ILE A 144 -4.54 14.91 4.41
C ILE A 144 -4.05 14.56 5.81
N TYR A 145 -2.89 13.92 5.88
CA TYR A 145 -2.21 13.55 7.12
C TYR A 145 -0.74 13.95 7.07
N LYS A 146 -0.14 14.19 8.24
CA LYS A 146 1.29 14.43 8.33
C LYS A 146 2.07 13.13 8.20
N VAL A 147 3.16 13.16 7.46
CA VAL A 147 4.08 12.01 7.32
C VAL A 147 4.64 11.56 8.67
N SER A 148 4.94 12.51 9.56
CA SER A 148 5.43 12.23 10.92
C SER A 148 4.41 11.52 11.82
N GLU A 149 3.13 11.57 11.48
CA GLU A 149 2.03 10.95 12.22
C GLU A 149 1.48 9.69 11.52
N ALA A 150 2.14 9.24 10.45
CA ALA A 150 1.72 8.09 9.68
C ALA A 150 1.75 6.81 10.51
N LYS A 151 0.59 6.16 10.62
CA LYS A 151 0.43 4.95 11.44
C LYS A 151 -0.45 3.93 10.72
N PRO A 152 0.11 2.78 10.30
CA PRO A 152 -0.66 1.70 9.70
C PRO A 152 -1.83 1.27 10.59
N GLY A 153 -2.97 0.99 9.96
CA GLY A 153 -4.19 0.63 10.67
C GLY A 153 -5.00 1.80 11.25
N VAL A 154 -4.45 3.02 11.24
CA VAL A 154 -5.09 4.23 11.80
C VAL A 154 -5.36 5.26 10.70
N ASN A 155 -4.33 5.80 10.09
CA ASN A 155 -4.41 6.81 9.03
C ASN A 155 -3.59 6.45 7.79
N LEU A 156 -2.74 5.43 7.87
CA LEU A 156 -1.95 4.89 6.78
C LEU A 156 -2.48 3.50 6.36
N PRO A 157 -2.68 3.22 5.07
CA PRO A 157 -3.03 1.86 4.63
C PRO A 157 -1.93 0.83 5.00
N PRO A 158 -2.34 -0.43 5.24
CA PRO A 158 -3.69 -0.95 5.26
C PRO A 158 -4.43 -0.61 6.55
N LEU A 159 -5.70 -0.19 6.47
CA LEU A 159 -6.56 0.01 7.64
C LEU A 159 -7.21 -1.28 8.12
N HIS A 160 -7.29 -2.28 7.26
CA HIS A 160 -7.92 -3.57 7.52
C HIS A 160 -7.38 -4.62 6.54
N ALA A 161 -7.67 -5.87 6.80
CA ALA A 161 -7.34 -6.95 5.87
C ALA A 161 -7.98 -6.75 4.48
N TYR A 162 -7.28 -7.08 3.42
CA TYR A 162 -7.70 -6.83 2.03
C TYR A 162 -7.82 -5.35 1.67
N CYS A 163 -7.20 -4.46 2.42
CA CYS A 163 -7.17 -3.03 2.08
C CYS A 163 -6.54 -2.82 0.69
N ARG A 164 -7.14 -1.92 -0.09
CA ARG A 164 -6.68 -1.58 -1.45
C ARG A 164 -6.42 -0.09 -1.60
N SER A 165 -6.39 0.61 -0.47
CA SER A 165 -6.06 2.02 -0.41
C SER A 165 -4.56 2.22 -0.51
N THR A 166 -4.15 3.40 -0.92
CA THR A 166 -2.76 3.86 -0.98
C THR A 166 -2.68 5.31 -0.55
N THR A 167 -1.52 5.90 -0.69
CA THR A 167 -1.29 7.33 -0.43
C THR A 167 -0.68 8.01 -1.65
N ILE A 168 -0.73 9.33 -1.68
CA ILE A 168 0.07 10.18 -2.56
C ILE A 168 0.65 11.34 -1.76
N ALA A 169 1.80 11.84 -2.17
CA ALA A 169 2.39 13.05 -1.59
C ALA A 169 1.45 14.24 -1.76
N ASP A 170 1.25 15.02 -0.69
CA ASP A 170 0.58 16.31 -0.76
C ASP A 170 1.62 17.40 -1.07
N MET A 171 1.67 17.82 -2.32
CA MET A 171 2.58 18.83 -2.83
C MET A 171 1.83 20.17 -3.04
N ASP A 172 1.15 20.66 -1.98
CA ASP A 172 0.36 21.89 -2.01
C ASP A 172 -0.70 21.93 -3.13
N SER A 173 -1.60 20.97 -3.12
CA SER A 173 -2.89 20.81 -3.82
C SER A 173 -3.06 21.28 -5.29
N GLU A 174 -2.18 22.11 -5.82
CA GLU A 174 -2.27 22.61 -7.22
C GLU A 174 -2.00 21.52 -8.29
N GLY A 175 -1.59 20.33 -7.90
CA GLY A 175 -1.25 19.23 -8.81
C GLY A 175 -2.34 18.18 -9.00
N LEU A 176 -3.26 18.01 -8.06
CA LEU A 176 -4.27 16.94 -8.09
C LEU A 176 -5.26 17.10 -9.25
N GLU A 177 -5.59 18.35 -9.61
CA GLU A 177 -6.49 18.65 -10.73
C GLU A 177 -5.97 18.12 -12.08
N ASN A 178 -4.64 18.04 -12.20
CA ASN A 178 -3.97 17.55 -13.41
C ASN A 178 -3.71 16.04 -13.40
N LEU A 179 -3.97 15.39 -12.27
CA LEU A 179 -3.84 13.94 -12.12
C LEU A 179 -5.15 13.23 -12.48
N SER A 180 -5.05 11.95 -12.68
CA SER A 180 -6.22 11.10 -12.89
C SER A 180 -6.21 9.94 -11.93
N ARG A 181 -7.38 9.53 -11.47
CA ARG A 181 -7.52 8.31 -10.67
C ARG A 181 -8.47 7.33 -11.34
N ARG A 182 -8.31 6.06 -11.03
CA ARG A 182 -9.09 4.99 -11.61
C ARG A 182 -10.27 4.64 -10.71
N ALA A 183 -11.46 4.62 -11.31
CA ALA A 183 -12.69 4.16 -10.68
C ALA A 183 -13.20 2.88 -11.35
N ARG A 184 -14.08 2.17 -10.69
CA ARG A 184 -14.76 1.00 -11.22
C ARG A 184 -16.27 1.26 -11.30
N ASP A 185 -16.81 1.13 -12.49
CA ASP A 185 -18.25 1.17 -12.73
C ASP A 185 -18.94 0.01 -11.97
N PRO A 186 -19.91 0.31 -11.09
CA PRO A 186 -20.56 -0.70 -10.26
C PRO A 186 -21.50 -1.64 -11.04
N VAL A 187 -21.98 -1.22 -12.22
CA VAL A 187 -22.90 -1.99 -13.07
C VAL A 187 -22.14 -2.91 -14.00
N THR A 188 -21.18 -2.35 -14.75
CA THR A 188 -20.42 -3.11 -15.76
C THR A 188 -19.19 -3.79 -15.20
N GLY A 189 -18.71 -3.38 -14.03
CA GLY A 189 -17.46 -3.85 -13.42
C GLY A 189 -16.20 -3.36 -14.15
N LYS A 190 -16.32 -2.57 -15.22
CA LYS A 190 -15.19 -2.02 -15.99
C LYS A 190 -14.55 -0.85 -15.24
N THR A 191 -13.25 -0.67 -15.45
CA THR A 191 -12.52 0.49 -14.91
C THR A 191 -12.58 1.65 -15.89
N TYR A 192 -12.65 2.87 -15.35
CA TYR A 192 -12.59 4.11 -16.10
C TYR A 192 -11.82 5.18 -15.32
N ILE A 193 -11.47 6.26 -15.99
CA ILE A 193 -10.67 7.34 -15.44
C ILE A 193 -11.59 8.46 -14.97
N VAL A 194 -11.25 9.03 -13.82
CA VAL A 194 -11.89 10.19 -13.20
C VAL A 194 -10.82 11.21 -12.82
N PRO A 195 -11.19 12.49 -12.58
CA PRO A 195 -10.28 13.49 -12.04
C PRO A 195 -9.58 13.00 -10.77
N GLY A 196 -8.32 13.39 -10.57
CA GLY A 196 -7.51 12.96 -9.43
C GLY A 196 -8.02 13.44 -8.09
N ASP A 197 -8.66 14.60 -8.06
CA ASP A 197 -9.29 15.24 -6.90
C ASP A 197 -10.65 14.63 -6.51
N MET A 198 -11.30 13.89 -7.43
CA MET A 198 -12.59 13.26 -7.14
C MET A 198 -12.50 12.30 -5.95
N ASN A 199 -13.20 12.59 -4.86
CA ASN A 199 -13.26 11.72 -3.69
C ASN A 199 -14.34 10.62 -3.80
N TYR A 200 -14.37 9.70 -2.83
CA TYR A 200 -15.30 8.58 -2.82
C TYR A 200 -16.77 9.02 -2.79
N GLU A 201 -17.12 10.04 -2.01
CA GLU A 201 -18.50 10.53 -1.89
C GLU A 201 -19.00 11.13 -3.20
N GLU A 202 -18.17 11.90 -3.87
CA GLU A 202 -18.48 12.48 -5.19
C GLU A 202 -18.65 11.41 -6.24
N TRP A 203 -17.78 10.41 -6.23
CA TRP A 203 -17.90 9.26 -7.12
C TRP A 203 -19.19 8.48 -6.84
N HIS A 204 -19.48 8.17 -5.58
CA HIS A 204 -20.64 7.37 -5.19
C HIS A 204 -21.98 8.04 -5.51
N LYS A 205 -22.05 9.37 -5.47
CA LYS A 205 -23.27 10.13 -5.83
C LYS A 205 -23.68 10.00 -7.30
N LYS A 206 -22.78 9.49 -8.17
CA LYS A 206 -23.06 9.28 -9.60
C LYS A 206 -23.82 8.00 -9.89
N PHE A 207 -23.98 7.14 -8.89
CA PHE A 207 -24.64 5.82 -8.96
C PHE A 207 -25.69 5.65 -7.85
#